data_0694e44004ffb1c67cdd47c896799cb2
#
_entry.id   0694e44004ffb1c67cdd47c896799cb2
#
_cell.length_a   1.000
_cell.length_b   1.000
_cell.length_c   1.000
_cell.angle_alpha   90.00
_cell.angle_beta   90.00
_cell.angle_gamma   90.00
#
_symmetry.space_group_name_H-M   'P 1'
#
loop_
_entity.id
_entity.type
_entity.pdbx_description
1 polymer ?
#
loop_
_entity_poly.entity_id
_entity_poly.type
_entity_poly.pdbx_seq_one_letter_code
_entity_poly.pdbx_strand_id
1 'polypeptide(L)'
;LVLEEGAMLKFAFDTNLYPLVRTSWEGLACWNYSPCIYGYKVTDIAITGKGTIDGGGNNETWWPMNGHPRFGYQEGITKEAQRLGSRAKLLKQAEDGVPFDERKFGKGQGLRPQLVNFVRSERILIQGVKMLNSPFWVIHPLLSKNITVDGVTIWNEGPNGDGCDPEACENVLIQNCIFHTGDDCIAIKSGRNNDGRLWNQPSKNIIIRNCKMEDGHGGVVIGSEISGGCENVYAEDCEMDSPHLDRILRIKTNNCRGGVIKNINMRNVTVGQCKEAVVKINLDYEPKEICYRGFEPSVSQVYVENVTCKKSNYGVLIVGRDQVENVTDITVKNCKFDGVIKQPVKITGKTRDVKFDNLIINGSLVLNKEDRPYQAYSEWLTHSEMSRVAHPYLLDFSSKPKWSYVMGIEMEGMLDTYLYYKDNKSTFKGKDAEANNEAILNYLKEYPAKMIDEQGNITGYKYEDFNLDNVRTAKFILRMHNLFPSEGTDKALKTLFKQLQKQPRTKEGVYWHKAIYANQVWLDGIFMGLPFYCN
;
A
#
# COMPACT_ATOMS: atom_id res chain seq x y z
N LEU A 1 -12.61 38.80 1.87
CA LEU A 1 -11.28 39.10 2.39
C LEU A 1 -10.32 39.17 1.22
N VAL A 2 -9.69 40.33 1.04
CA VAL A 2 -8.64 40.52 0.01
C VAL A 2 -7.32 40.76 0.71
N LEU A 3 -6.30 40.00 0.34
CA LEU A 3 -4.94 40.14 0.85
C LEU A 3 -3.99 40.54 -0.29
N GLU A 4 -3.61 41.79 -0.32
CA GLU A 4 -2.67 42.28 -1.34
C GLU A 4 -1.29 41.66 -1.22
N GLU A 5 -0.50 41.72 -2.26
CA GLU A 5 0.87 41.21 -2.28
C GLU A 5 1.71 41.85 -1.15
N GLY A 6 2.40 41.00 -0.38
CA GLY A 6 3.16 41.40 0.81
C GLY A 6 2.34 41.56 2.09
N ALA A 7 1.01 41.56 2.02
CA ALA A 7 0.18 41.55 3.22
C ALA A 7 0.22 40.19 3.92
N MET A 8 0.29 40.21 5.25
CA MET A 8 0.24 38.98 6.08
C MET A 8 -0.83 39.10 7.16
N LEU A 9 -1.76 38.15 7.15
CA LEU A 9 -2.70 37.92 8.25
C LEU A 9 -2.17 36.78 9.12
N LYS A 10 -1.67 37.10 10.32
CA LYS A 10 -1.13 36.13 11.25
C LYS A 10 -2.04 35.98 12.46
N PHE A 11 -2.36 34.73 12.79
CA PHE A 11 -3.23 34.39 13.92
C PHE A 11 -2.40 34.17 15.19
N ALA A 12 -2.86 34.73 16.31
CA ALA A 12 -2.21 34.60 17.59
C ALA A 12 -2.54 33.26 18.27
N PHE A 13 -1.57 32.70 18.96
CA PHE A 13 -1.80 31.56 19.86
C PHE A 13 -2.28 32.05 21.23
N ASP A 14 -3.57 32.35 21.30
CA ASP A 14 -4.27 32.61 22.58
C ASP A 14 -5.67 31.97 22.49
N THR A 15 -5.85 30.84 23.15
CA THR A 15 -7.11 30.07 23.08
C THR A 15 -8.33 30.82 23.57
N ASN A 16 -8.17 31.92 24.33
CA ASN A 16 -9.28 32.78 24.75
C ASN A 16 -9.86 33.62 23.59
N LEU A 17 -9.12 33.81 22.53
CA LEU A 17 -9.56 34.55 21.33
C LEU A 17 -10.44 33.69 20.37
N TYR A 18 -10.53 32.39 20.64
CA TYR A 18 -11.24 31.44 19.76
C TYR A 18 -12.54 30.96 20.45
N PRO A 19 -13.68 31.59 20.18
CA PRO A 19 -14.94 31.19 20.75
C PRO A 19 -15.35 29.80 20.27
N LEU A 20 -16.23 29.12 20.99
CA LEU A 20 -16.81 27.87 20.56
C LEU A 20 -17.80 28.09 19.41
N VAL A 21 -17.62 27.36 18.33
CA VAL A 21 -18.49 27.38 17.16
C VAL A 21 -18.92 25.98 16.75
N ARG A 22 -19.97 25.91 15.94
CA ARG A 22 -20.44 24.65 15.33
C ARG A 22 -19.50 24.25 14.20
N THR A 23 -18.85 23.10 14.34
CA THR A 23 -17.92 22.57 13.35
C THR A 23 -17.89 21.04 13.39
N SER A 24 -16.93 20.43 12.76
CA SER A 24 -16.54 19.04 12.97
C SER A 24 -15.04 18.94 13.31
N TRP A 25 -14.70 17.85 13.95
CA TRP A 25 -13.31 17.50 14.20
C TRP A 25 -13.08 16.03 13.84
N GLU A 26 -12.17 15.75 12.92
CA GLU A 26 -11.98 14.42 12.30
C GLU A 26 -13.31 13.75 11.88
N GLY A 27 -14.18 14.49 11.19
CA GLY A 27 -15.45 13.95 10.69
C GLY A 27 -16.58 13.82 11.70
N LEU A 28 -16.39 14.30 12.91
CA LEU A 28 -17.37 14.24 14.02
C LEU A 28 -17.88 15.62 14.37
N ALA A 29 -19.19 15.81 14.35
CA ALA A 29 -19.84 17.07 14.68
C ALA A 29 -19.63 17.44 16.16
N CYS A 30 -19.20 18.66 16.42
CA CYS A 30 -19.01 19.17 17.77
C CYS A 30 -18.98 20.70 17.82
N TRP A 31 -19.07 21.26 19.02
CA TRP A 31 -18.65 22.61 19.34
C TRP A 31 -17.19 22.58 19.70
N ASN A 32 -16.38 23.36 18.99
CA ASN A 32 -14.94 23.44 19.21
C ASN A 32 -14.45 24.88 19.05
N TYR A 33 -13.17 25.12 19.32
CA TYR A 33 -12.52 26.39 18.99
C TYR A 33 -12.89 26.84 17.57
N SER A 34 -13.23 28.11 17.41
CA SER A 34 -13.40 28.70 16.10
C SER A 34 -12.16 28.44 15.24
N PRO A 35 -12.31 27.98 14.02
CA PRO A 35 -11.24 28.09 13.00
C PRO A 35 -10.73 29.53 12.88
N CYS A 36 -9.50 29.70 12.42
CA CYS A 36 -8.92 31.02 12.27
C CYS A 36 -9.77 31.92 11.35
N ILE A 37 -10.26 31.36 10.26
CA ILE A 37 -11.27 31.99 9.38
C ILE A 37 -12.48 31.06 9.34
N TYR A 38 -13.61 31.54 9.79
CA TYR A 38 -14.82 30.75 9.97
C TYR A 38 -16.04 31.40 9.32
N GLY A 39 -16.88 30.58 8.70
CA GLY A 39 -18.20 30.97 8.19
C GLY A 39 -19.22 29.86 8.38
N TYR A 40 -20.41 30.19 8.85
CA TYR A 40 -21.51 29.27 9.03
C TYR A 40 -22.74 29.75 8.29
N LYS A 41 -23.24 28.95 7.31
CA LYS A 41 -24.38 29.30 6.46
C LYS A 41 -24.20 30.63 5.72
N VAL A 42 -22.99 30.88 5.24
CA VAL A 42 -22.66 32.06 4.43
C VAL A 42 -22.70 31.73 2.93
N THR A 43 -23.00 32.72 2.13
CA THR A 43 -23.01 32.61 0.67
C THR A 43 -22.19 33.73 0.05
N ASP A 44 -21.69 33.50 -1.17
CA ASP A 44 -20.92 34.50 -1.94
C ASP A 44 -19.71 35.03 -1.18
N ILE A 45 -18.93 34.09 -0.62
CA ILE A 45 -17.75 34.43 0.20
C ILE A 45 -16.47 34.17 -0.57
N ALA A 46 -15.49 35.08 -0.43
CA ALA A 46 -14.21 34.94 -1.07
C ALA A 46 -13.04 35.31 -0.15
N ILE A 47 -11.93 34.56 -0.29
CA ILE A 47 -10.59 34.90 0.18
C ILE A 47 -9.72 34.99 -1.07
N THR A 48 -9.20 36.18 -1.39
CA THR A 48 -8.48 36.41 -2.64
C THR A 48 -7.24 37.28 -2.44
N GLY A 49 -6.39 37.32 -3.45
CA GLY A 49 -5.19 38.14 -3.48
C GLY A 49 -3.90 37.33 -3.54
N LYS A 50 -2.77 37.94 -3.26
CA LYS A 50 -1.44 37.31 -3.27
C LYS A 50 -0.74 37.35 -1.92
N GLY A 51 -1.43 37.76 -0.87
CA GLY A 51 -0.90 37.83 0.49
C GLY A 51 -0.85 36.46 1.18
N THR A 52 -0.44 36.50 2.44
CA THR A 52 -0.18 35.30 3.24
C THR A 52 -1.12 35.22 4.41
N ILE A 53 -1.63 34.02 4.69
CA ILE A 53 -2.39 33.67 5.89
C ILE A 53 -1.52 32.70 6.71
N ASP A 54 -1.12 33.10 7.93
CA ASP A 54 -0.29 32.31 8.83
C ASP A 54 -1.11 31.93 10.08
N GLY A 55 -1.41 30.63 10.23
CA GLY A 55 -2.18 30.11 11.37
C GLY A 55 -1.42 30.08 12.69
N GLY A 56 -0.13 30.41 12.68
CA GLY A 56 0.70 30.49 13.90
C GLY A 56 1.03 29.13 14.54
N GLY A 57 0.79 28.01 13.85
CA GLY A 57 1.11 26.66 14.31
C GLY A 57 2.61 26.38 14.28
N ASN A 58 3.15 25.90 15.39
CA ASN A 58 4.52 25.38 15.50
C ASN A 58 4.65 24.50 16.75
N ASN A 59 5.86 24.00 17.03
CA ASN A 59 6.15 23.10 18.16
C ASN A 59 6.07 23.79 19.54
N GLU A 60 5.81 25.09 19.63
CA GLU A 60 5.64 25.85 20.88
C GLU A 60 4.21 26.36 21.04
N THR A 61 3.37 26.31 20.01
CA THR A 61 2.02 26.86 19.99
C THR A 61 0.96 25.75 19.87
N TRP A 62 0.35 25.58 18.70
CA TRP A 62 -0.77 24.67 18.48
C TRP A 62 -0.37 23.20 18.36
N TRP A 63 0.80 22.89 17.77
CA TRP A 63 1.13 21.52 17.43
C TRP A 63 1.37 20.58 18.60
N PRO A 64 1.88 21.02 19.79
CA PRO A 64 1.97 20.19 20.98
C PRO A 64 0.63 19.56 21.41
N MET A 65 -0.50 20.20 21.06
CA MET A 65 -1.84 19.65 21.34
C MET A 65 -2.14 18.36 20.57
N ASN A 66 -1.33 17.98 19.57
CA ASN A 66 -1.41 16.65 18.94
C ASN A 66 -1.08 15.53 19.96
N GLY A 67 -0.21 15.80 20.93
CA GLY A 67 0.21 14.82 21.95
C GLY A 67 1.38 13.93 21.51
N HIS A 68 2.11 14.30 20.46
CA HIS A 68 3.30 13.56 20.02
C HIS A 68 4.58 14.40 20.20
N PRO A 69 5.67 13.82 20.78
CA PRO A 69 6.91 14.56 21.06
C PRO A 69 7.54 15.25 19.82
N ARG A 70 7.42 14.65 18.64
CA ARG A 70 7.89 15.25 17.38
C ARG A 70 7.33 16.67 17.14
N PHE A 71 6.16 16.95 17.68
CA PHE A 71 5.47 18.23 17.52
C PHE A 71 5.50 19.09 18.79
N GLY A 72 6.49 18.88 19.65
CA GLY A 72 6.69 19.71 20.85
C GLY A 72 5.89 19.27 22.08
N TYR A 73 5.13 18.16 22.02
CA TYR A 73 4.45 17.65 23.21
C TYR A 73 5.46 17.19 24.27
N GLN A 74 5.22 17.63 25.53
CA GLN A 74 6.00 17.24 26.69
C GLN A 74 5.07 16.70 27.76
N GLU A 75 5.28 15.44 28.16
CA GLU A 75 4.47 14.79 29.18
C GLU A 75 4.58 15.52 30.52
N GLY A 76 3.44 15.73 31.18
CA GLY A 76 3.35 16.48 32.44
C GLY A 76 3.43 18.01 32.31
N ILE A 77 3.89 18.54 31.17
CA ILE A 77 4.01 19.98 30.89
C ILE A 77 2.89 20.45 29.97
N THR A 78 2.71 19.79 28.83
CA THR A 78 1.63 20.10 27.88
C THR A 78 0.29 19.66 28.48
N LYS A 79 -0.52 20.62 28.94
CA LYS A 79 -1.77 20.36 29.66
C LYS A 79 -2.95 20.05 28.73
N GLU A 80 -2.91 20.54 27.51
CA GLU A 80 -3.96 20.36 26.50
C GLU A 80 -3.42 19.52 25.34
N ALA A 81 -3.93 18.30 25.18
CA ALA A 81 -3.62 17.47 24.02
C ALA A 81 -4.76 16.50 23.71
N GLN A 82 -5.03 16.32 22.42
CA GLN A 82 -6.08 15.42 21.91
C GLN A 82 -5.93 13.98 22.43
N ARG A 83 -4.70 13.52 22.67
CA ARG A 83 -4.38 12.18 23.18
C ARG A 83 -4.61 12.04 24.69
N LEU A 84 -4.83 13.12 25.45
CA LEU A 84 -5.17 13.08 26.86
C LEU A 84 -6.65 12.74 27.13
N GLY A 85 -7.36 12.23 26.13
CA GLY A 85 -8.71 11.69 26.25
C GLY A 85 -9.78 12.41 25.45
N SER A 86 -9.55 13.63 24.98
CA SER A 86 -10.57 14.43 24.28
C SER A 86 -10.99 13.82 22.95
N ARG A 87 -10.03 13.31 22.16
CA ARG A 87 -10.32 12.58 20.93
C ARG A 87 -11.17 11.33 21.20
N ALA A 88 -10.78 10.53 22.19
CA ALA A 88 -11.51 9.33 22.58
C ALA A 88 -12.92 9.66 23.11
N LYS A 89 -13.05 10.76 23.87
CA LYS A 89 -14.34 11.25 24.37
C LYS A 89 -15.27 11.64 23.22
N LEU A 90 -14.78 12.40 22.24
CA LEU A 90 -15.59 12.79 21.06
C LEU A 90 -16.03 11.59 20.25
N LEU A 91 -15.11 10.64 19.97
CA LEU A 91 -15.41 9.38 19.29
C LEU A 91 -16.51 8.61 20.03
N LYS A 92 -16.37 8.42 21.34
CA LYS A 92 -17.38 7.71 22.14
C LYS A 92 -18.73 8.42 22.15
N GLN A 93 -18.75 9.74 22.34
CA GLN A 93 -19.99 10.52 22.30
C GLN A 93 -20.72 10.39 20.96
N ALA A 94 -19.98 10.39 19.86
CA ALA A 94 -20.57 10.22 18.52
C ALA A 94 -21.14 8.80 18.31
N GLU A 95 -20.42 7.77 18.74
CA GLU A 95 -20.91 6.37 18.66
C GLU A 95 -22.12 6.13 19.56
N ASP A 96 -22.14 6.71 20.76
CA ASP A 96 -23.26 6.61 21.70
C ASP A 96 -24.48 7.46 21.30
N GLY A 97 -24.38 8.24 20.22
CA GLY A 97 -25.47 9.10 19.73
C GLY A 97 -25.73 10.31 20.62
N VAL A 98 -24.76 10.77 21.42
CA VAL A 98 -24.89 11.99 22.23
C VAL A 98 -25.25 13.17 21.32
N PRO A 99 -26.28 13.97 21.65
CA PRO A 99 -26.69 15.10 20.85
C PRO A 99 -25.54 16.08 20.56
N PHE A 100 -25.52 16.64 19.36
CA PHE A 100 -24.50 17.59 18.93
C PHE A 100 -24.27 18.74 19.95
N ASP A 101 -25.35 19.32 20.48
CA ASP A 101 -25.27 20.48 21.36
C ASP A 101 -24.64 20.16 22.74
N GLU A 102 -24.48 18.88 23.08
CA GLU A 102 -23.80 18.42 24.29
C GLU A 102 -22.30 18.11 24.05
N ARG A 103 -21.86 17.98 22.78
CA ARG A 103 -20.49 17.70 22.42
C ARG A 103 -19.66 18.98 22.40
N LYS A 104 -19.33 19.53 23.58
CA LYS A 104 -18.59 20.78 23.73
C LYS A 104 -17.13 20.50 24.08
N PHE A 105 -16.27 21.05 23.23
CA PHE A 105 -14.81 21.00 23.37
C PHE A 105 -14.25 22.44 23.38
N GLY A 106 -12.95 22.64 23.31
CA GLY A 106 -12.30 23.94 23.38
C GLY A 106 -11.27 23.95 24.51
N LYS A 107 -11.23 24.97 25.33
CA LYS A 107 -10.19 25.16 26.35
C LYS A 107 -10.04 23.93 27.25
N GLY A 108 -8.80 23.47 27.40
CA GLY A 108 -8.46 22.29 28.18
C GLY A 108 -8.64 20.96 27.44
N GLN A 109 -9.16 20.95 26.21
CA GLN A 109 -9.46 19.72 25.46
C GLN A 109 -8.42 19.39 24.37
N GLY A 110 -7.67 20.37 23.88
CA GLY A 110 -6.59 20.16 22.92
C GLY A 110 -7.02 19.70 21.53
N LEU A 111 -8.28 19.90 21.15
CA LEU A 111 -8.75 19.72 19.78
C LEU A 111 -8.47 20.99 18.98
N ARG A 112 -7.41 20.96 18.18
CA ARG A 112 -6.92 22.12 17.42
C ARG A 112 -7.92 22.56 16.37
N PRO A 113 -8.11 23.88 16.14
CA PRO A 113 -8.99 24.39 15.08
C PRO A 113 -8.35 24.28 13.69
N GLN A 114 -9.17 24.29 12.67
CA GLN A 114 -8.74 24.43 11.27
C GLN A 114 -8.28 25.87 10.98
N LEU A 115 -7.54 26.09 9.87
CA LEU A 115 -7.21 27.45 9.44
C LEU A 115 -8.42 28.12 8.79
N VAL A 116 -9.04 27.48 7.79
CA VAL A 116 -10.23 27.98 7.11
C VAL A 116 -11.33 26.92 7.16
N ASN A 117 -12.49 27.25 7.72
CA ASN A 117 -13.63 26.34 7.77
C ASN A 117 -14.94 27.06 7.43
N PHE A 118 -15.54 26.69 6.29
CA PHE A 118 -16.85 27.16 5.88
C PHE A 118 -17.86 26.02 6.00
N VAL A 119 -18.82 26.19 6.92
CA VAL A 119 -19.80 25.17 7.29
C VAL A 119 -21.17 25.48 6.70
N ARG A 120 -21.78 24.52 6.00
CA ARG A 120 -23.11 24.68 5.36
C ARG A 120 -23.23 25.93 4.50
N SER A 121 -22.17 26.23 3.76
CA SER A 121 -21.97 27.45 3.00
C SER A 121 -21.99 27.20 1.49
N GLU A 122 -22.17 28.23 0.69
CA GLU A 122 -22.33 28.09 -0.75
C GLU A 122 -21.64 29.22 -1.52
N ARG A 123 -21.13 28.92 -2.71
CA ARG A 123 -20.40 29.82 -3.61
C ARG A 123 -19.17 30.44 -2.92
N ILE A 124 -18.22 29.54 -2.66
CA ILE A 124 -16.97 29.84 -1.94
C ILE A 124 -15.83 29.94 -2.95
N LEU A 125 -15.07 31.03 -2.90
CA LEU A 125 -13.85 31.21 -3.68
C LEU A 125 -12.64 31.43 -2.76
N ILE A 126 -11.60 30.62 -2.92
CA ILE A 126 -10.31 30.84 -2.27
C ILE A 126 -9.26 30.89 -3.40
N GLN A 127 -8.63 32.07 -3.61
CA GLN A 127 -7.80 32.28 -4.79
C GLN A 127 -6.51 33.04 -4.50
N GLY A 128 -5.38 32.51 -4.98
CA GLY A 128 -4.10 33.20 -5.12
C GLY A 128 -3.28 33.34 -3.84
N VAL A 129 -3.88 33.13 -2.67
CA VAL A 129 -3.24 33.32 -1.37
C VAL A 129 -2.26 32.21 -1.01
N LYS A 130 -1.29 32.53 -0.14
CA LYS A 130 -0.40 31.56 0.50
C LYS A 130 -0.90 31.26 1.91
N MET A 131 -0.97 29.98 2.28
CA MET A 131 -1.42 29.52 3.61
C MET A 131 -0.32 28.73 4.31
N LEU A 132 0.01 29.15 5.54
CA LEU A 132 1.12 28.60 6.31
C LEU A 132 0.68 28.19 7.71
N ASN A 133 1.41 27.25 8.30
CA ASN A 133 1.41 26.96 9.74
C ASN A 133 0.02 26.81 10.35
N SER A 134 -0.85 26.09 9.71
CA SER A 134 -2.18 25.79 10.27
C SER A 134 -2.08 25.05 11.60
N PRO A 135 -2.96 25.31 12.54
CA PRO A 135 -3.07 24.48 13.74
C PRO A 135 -3.44 23.02 13.45
N PHE A 136 -4.26 22.79 12.43
CA PHE A 136 -4.83 21.49 12.02
C PHE A 136 -5.04 21.48 10.49
N TRP A 137 -6.12 20.92 9.95
CA TRP A 137 -6.45 20.97 8.51
C TRP A 137 -6.47 22.41 8.00
N VAL A 138 -5.97 22.63 6.77
CA VAL A 138 -5.81 24.01 6.28
C VAL A 138 -7.11 24.55 5.69
N ILE A 139 -7.62 23.97 4.61
CA ILE A 139 -8.88 24.37 3.97
C ILE A 139 -9.90 23.26 4.18
N HIS A 140 -10.91 23.52 5.01
CA HIS A 140 -11.92 22.55 5.37
C HIS A 140 -13.34 23.07 5.15
N PRO A 141 -13.86 23.06 3.90
CA PRO A 141 -15.28 23.27 3.67
C PRO A 141 -16.08 22.04 4.14
N LEU A 142 -17.14 22.28 4.90
CA LEU A 142 -17.95 21.24 5.53
C LEU A 142 -19.42 21.37 5.15
N LEU A 143 -20.04 20.30 4.62
CA LEU A 143 -21.46 20.29 4.21
C LEU A 143 -21.80 21.49 3.28
N SER A 144 -20.87 21.85 2.41
CA SER A 144 -20.90 23.07 1.59
C SER A 144 -20.90 22.73 0.10
N LYS A 145 -21.24 23.69 -0.75
CA LYS A 145 -21.32 23.46 -2.20
C LYS A 145 -20.83 24.64 -3.05
N ASN A 146 -20.49 24.34 -4.31
CA ASN A 146 -20.01 25.31 -5.29
C ASN A 146 -18.74 26.02 -4.79
N ILE A 147 -17.67 25.24 -4.65
CA ILE A 147 -16.42 25.67 -4.04
C ILE A 147 -15.32 25.69 -5.10
N THR A 148 -14.59 26.79 -5.14
CA THR A 148 -13.38 26.92 -5.98
C THR A 148 -12.18 27.28 -5.13
N VAL A 149 -11.12 26.46 -5.24
CA VAL A 149 -9.78 26.73 -4.70
C VAL A 149 -8.83 26.82 -5.88
N ASP A 150 -8.29 28.00 -6.15
CA ASP A 150 -7.54 28.28 -7.37
C ASP A 150 -6.23 29.01 -7.08
N GLY A 151 -5.10 28.48 -7.54
CA GLY A 151 -3.80 29.12 -7.43
C GLY A 151 -3.32 29.34 -5.99
N VAL A 152 -3.78 28.54 -5.04
CA VAL A 152 -3.39 28.60 -3.63
C VAL A 152 -2.09 27.83 -3.41
N THR A 153 -1.18 28.41 -2.62
CA THR A 153 0.02 27.70 -2.14
C THR A 153 -0.13 27.37 -0.67
N ILE A 154 -0.06 26.08 -0.33
CA ILE A 154 -0.14 25.60 1.05
C ILE A 154 1.22 25.05 1.47
N TRP A 155 1.75 25.55 2.59
CA TRP A 155 2.96 25.04 3.24
C TRP A 155 2.67 24.80 4.72
N ASN A 156 2.40 23.56 5.08
CA ASN A 156 1.98 23.20 6.43
C ASN A 156 2.51 21.82 6.87
N GLU A 157 3.64 21.78 7.53
CA GLU A 157 4.29 20.54 8.01
C GLU A 157 3.76 20.07 9.38
N GLY A 158 2.74 20.71 9.90
CA GLY A 158 2.14 20.38 11.20
C GLY A 158 1.41 19.04 11.22
N PRO A 159 1.15 18.49 12.42
CA PRO A 159 0.41 17.24 12.58
C PRO A 159 -1.05 17.40 12.13
N ASN A 160 -1.57 16.41 11.37
CA ASN A 160 -2.85 16.50 10.67
C ASN A 160 -2.93 17.79 9.83
N GLY A 161 -1.83 18.06 9.13
CA GLY A 161 -1.65 19.27 8.34
C GLY A 161 -2.16 19.11 6.91
N ASP A 162 -3.30 18.44 6.75
CA ASP A 162 -3.95 18.21 5.45
C ASP A 162 -4.20 19.55 4.74
N GLY A 163 -3.95 19.60 3.43
CA GLY A 163 -4.02 20.87 2.67
C GLY A 163 -5.44 21.31 2.34
N CYS A 164 -6.25 20.43 1.76
CA CYS A 164 -7.64 20.75 1.43
C CYS A 164 -8.54 19.53 1.65
N ASP A 165 -9.50 19.65 2.57
CA ASP A 165 -10.40 18.61 3.02
C ASP A 165 -11.87 18.93 2.74
N PRO A 166 -12.35 18.84 1.50
CA PRO A 166 -13.78 18.98 1.25
C PRO A 166 -14.53 17.81 1.91
N GLU A 167 -15.34 18.13 2.93
CA GLU A 167 -16.09 17.16 3.73
C GLU A 167 -17.59 17.27 3.50
N ALA A 168 -18.20 16.20 2.95
CA ALA A 168 -19.61 16.19 2.54
C ALA A 168 -19.98 17.38 1.64
N CYS A 169 -19.12 17.66 0.66
CA CYS A 169 -19.21 18.81 -0.24
C CYS A 169 -19.64 18.41 -1.66
N GLU A 170 -20.26 19.32 -2.36
CA GLU A 170 -20.74 19.15 -3.73
C GLU A 170 -20.24 20.26 -4.65
N ASN A 171 -19.83 19.88 -5.89
CA ASN A 171 -19.32 20.78 -6.91
C ASN A 171 -18.09 21.55 -6.44
N VAL A 172 -16.96 20.85 -6.34
CA VAL A 172 -15.69 21.39 -5.87
C VAL A 172 -14.68 21.40 -7.00
N LEU A 173 -14.05 22.55 -7.22
CA LEU A 173 -12.93 22.71 -8.13
C LEU A 173 -11.68 23.11 -7.35
N ILE A 174 -10.61 22.30 -7.43
CA ILE A 174 -9.29 22.59 -6.87
C ILE A 174 -8.31 22.61 -8.05
N GLN A 175 -7.75 23.76 -8.34
CA GLN A 175 -6.87 23.89 -9.51
C GLN A 175 -5.69 24.81 -9.29
N ASN A 176 -4.61 24.59 -10.05
CA ASN A 176 -3.41 25.43 -10.09
C ASN A 176 -2.75 25.62 -8.71
N CYS A 177 -2.97 24.68 -7.77
CA CYS A 177 -2.51 24.78 -6.39
C CYS A 177 -1.19 24.04 -6.18
N ILE A 178 -0.45 24.47 -5.15
CA ILE A 178 0.78 23.82 -4.69
C ILE A 178 0.58 23.37 -3.26
N PHE A 179 0.84 22.08 -2.98
CA PHE A 179 0.69 21.47 -1.67
C PHE A 179 2.04 20.94 -1.17
N HIS A 180 2.46 21.44 -0.02
CA HIS A 180 3.56 20.91 0.79
C HIS A 180 3.02 20.71 2.21
N THR A 181 2.68 19.47 2.56
CA THR A 181 1.86 19.16 3.75
C THR A 181 2.50 18.12 4.63
N GLY A 182 2.21 18.18 5.93
CA GLY A 182 2.64 17.19 6.92
C GLY A 182 1.70 15.98 7.02
N ASP A 183 0.54 16.03 6.32
CA ASP A 183 -0.40 14.91 6.16
C ASP A 183 -0.89 14.89 4.70
N ASP A 184 -2.12 14.52 4.41
CA ASP A 184 -2.60 14.38 3.03
C ASP A 184 -2.67 15.76 2.31
N CYS A 185 -2.31 15.83 1.02
CA CYS A 185 -2.39 17.09 0.25
C CYS A 185 -3.86 17.50 0.02
N ILE A 186 -4.66 16.59 -0.53
CA ILE A 186 -6.10 16.75 -0.71
C ILE A 186 -6.77 15.50 -0.15
N ALA A 187 -7.63 15.66 0.88
CA ALA A 187 -8.32 14.54 1.49
C ALA A 187 -9.84 14.75 1.46
N ILE A 188 -10.50 14.08 0.52
CA ILE A 188 -11.95 14.13 0.35
C ILE A 188 -12.61 13.30 1.45
N LYS A 189 -13.53 13.89 2.19
CA LYS A 189 -14.19 13.30 3.35
C LYS A 189 -15.71 13.47 3.27
N SER A 190 -16.47 12.70 4.07
CA SER A 190 -17.92 12.82 4.19
C SER A 190 -18.44 12.34 5.55
N GLY A 191 -17.68 12.68 6.59
CA GLY A 191 -18.01 12.37 7.98
C GLY A 191 -17.57 10.98 8.42
N ARG A 192 -17.45 10.84 9.74
CA ARG A 192 -16.94 9.65 10.41
C ARG A 192 -18.03 8.87 11.09
N ASN A 193 -18.10 7.56 10.84
CA ASN A 193 -18.93 6.59 11.54
C ASN A 193 -20.41 7.03 11.61
N ASN A 194 -20.99 7.05 12.81
CA ASN A 194 -22.39 7.38 13.01
C ASN A 194 -22.76 8.77 12.48
N ASP A 195 -21.94 9.79 12.76
CA ASP A 195 -22.22 11.16 12.31
C ASP A 195 -22.24 11.27 10.77
N GLY A 196 -21.27 10.67 10.08
CA GLY A 196 -21.24 10.68 8.63
C GLY A 196 -22.42 9.92 8.01
N ARG A 197 -22.84 8.81 8.63
CA ARG A 197 -24.05 8.09 8.19
C ARG A 197 -25.32 8.88 8.41
N LEU A 198 -25.40 9.62 9.55
CA LEU A 198 -26.55 10.50 9.83
C LEU A 198 -26.59 11.70 8.89
N TRP A 199 -25.45 12.29 8.53
CA TRP A 199 -25.44 13.33 7.50
C TRP A 199 -25.93 12.82 6.16
N ASN A 200 -25.62 11.57 5.83
CA ASN A 200 -26.04 10.90 4.60
C ASN A 200 -25.79 11.78 3.35
N GLN A 201 -24.68 12.49 3.35
CA GLN A 201 -24.28 13.41 2.30
C GLN A 201 -22.91 13.02 1.76
N PRO A 202 -22.82 12.47 0.56
CA PRO A 202 -21.54 12.15 -0.07
C PRO A 202 -20.81 13.43 -0.49
N SER A 203 -19.50 13.37 -0.52
CA SER A 203 -18.71 14.33 -1.31
C SER A 203 -18.79 13.94 -2.78
N LYS A 204 -19.19 14.86 -3.66
CA LYS A 204 -19.44 14.55 -5.07
C LYS A 204 -19.12 15.70 -6.04
N ASN A 205 -18.85 15.32 -7.30
CA ASN A 205 -18.55 16.23 -8.39
C ASN A 205 -17.33 17.08 -8.06
N ILE A 206 -16.17 16.43 -7.87
CA ILE A 206 -14.93 17.08 -7.47
C ILE A 206 -13.93 16.99 -8.61
N ILE A 207 -13.40 18.13 -9.02
CA ILE A 207 -12.34 18.23 -10.03
C ILE A 207 -11.07 18.77 -9.37
N ILE A 208 -9.97 18.05 -9.55
CA ILE A 208 -8.63 18.43 -9.10
C ILE A 208 -7.76 18.47 -10.35
N ARG A 209 -7.18 19.63 -10.69
CA ARG A 209 -6.39 19.72 -11.91
C ARG A 209 -5.24 20.72 -11.81
N ASN A 210 -4.18 20.48 -12.60
CA ASN A 210 -3.01 21.36 -12.67
C ASN A 210 -2.40 21.65 -11.29
N CYS A 211 -2.43 20.68 -10.36
CA CYS A 211 -1.90 20.85 -9.02
C CYS A 211 -0.53 20.17 -8.88
N LYS A 212 0.30 20.72 -7.99
CA LYS A 212 1.58 20.14 -7.59
C LYS A 212 1.50 19.65 -6.14
N MET A 213 1.84 18.39 -5.91
CA MET A 213 1.96 17.79 -4.58
C MET A 213 3.46 17.53 -4.32
N GLU A 214 4.05 18.39 -3.50
CA GLU A 214 5.49 18.39 -3.25
C GLU A 214 5.89 17.62 -2.00
N ASP A 215 4.98 17.44 -1.05
CA ASP A 215 5.15 16.58 0.13
C ASP A 215 3.80 16.25 0.77
N GLY A 216 3.72 15.12 1.54
CA GLY A 216 2.50 14.71 2.25
C GLY A 216 2.37 13.20 2.45
N HIS A 217 1.29 12.75 3.10
CA HIS A 217 0.98 11.33 3.23
C HIS A 217 0.18 10.77 2.03
N GLY A 218 -0.41 11.62 1.22
CA GLY A 218 -1.11 11.25 0.00
C GLY A 218 -1.38 12.46 -0.89
N GLY A 219 -1.28 12.28 -2.21
CA GLY A 219 -1.56 13.34 -3.17
C GLY A 219 -3.07 13.60 -3.28
N VAL A 220 -3.80 12.65 -3.84
CA VAL A 220 -5.27 12.64 -3.88
C VAL A 220 -5.78 11.49 -3.02
N VAL A 221 -6.48 11.85 -1.94
CA VAL A 221 -6.93 10.90 -0.92
C VAL A 221 -8.46 10.95 -0.79
N ILE A 222 -9.06 9.78 -0.62
CA ILE A 222 -10.48 9.61 -0.28
C ILE A 222 -10.53 8.88 1.06
N GLY A 223 -11.08 9.57 2.07
CA GLY A 223 -11.15 9.05 3.43
C GLY A 223 -10.04 9.58 4.38
N SER A 224 -9.94 9.00 5.60
CA SER A 224 -10.71 7.82 6.06
C SER A 224 -12.16 8.14 6.47
N GLU A 225 -12.47 9.37 6.82
CA GLU A 225 -13.79 9.85 7.24
C GLU A 225 -14.73 9.93 6.02
N ILE A 226 -15.26 8.78 5.57
CA ILE A 226 -15.99 8.68 4.30
C ILE A 226 -17.34 7.97 4.44
N SER A 227 -17.95 8.06 5.62
CA SER A 227 -19.20 7.34 5.93
C SER A 227 -20.40 7.80 5.10
N GLY A 228 -20.42 9.04 4.64
CA GLY A 228 -21.43 9.56 3.71
C GLY A 228 -21.23 9.13 2.26
N GLY A 229 -20.06 8.54 1.93
CA GLY A 229 -19.71 8.16 0.57
C GLY A 229 -18.98 9.23 -0.23
N CYS A 230 -18.54 8.85 -1.44
CA CYS A 230 -17.85 9.74 -2.37
C CYS A 230 -18.13 9.31 -3.82
N GLU A 231 -18.43 10.26 -4.70
CA GLU A 231 -18.69 9.95 -6.10
C GLU A 231 -18.25 11.07 -7.06
N ASN A 232 -17.90 10.68 -8.28
CA ASN A 232 -17.52 11.61 -9.36
C ASN A 232 -16.33 12.49 -8.98
N VAL A 233 -15.16 11.87 -8.76
CA VAL A 233 -13.89 12.56 -8.53
C VAL A 233 -13.00 12.43 -9.76
N TYR A 234 -12.47 13.54 -10.23
CA TYR A 234 -11.58 13.64 -11.39
C TYR A 234 -10.31 14.38 -10.98
N ALA A 235 -9.20 13.65 -10.93
CA ALA A 235 -7.85 14.23 -10.71
C ALA A 235 -7.07 14.14 -12.02
N GLU A 236 -6.66 15.28 -12.56
CA GLU A 236 -6.04 15.33 -13.89
C GLU A 236 -4.93 16.36 -14.00
N ASP A 237 -3.97 16.07 -14.87
CA ASP A 237 -2.88 17.01 -15.22
C ASP A 237 -2.09 17.49 -14.00
N CYS A 238 -1.82 16.60 -13.03
CA CYS A 238 -1.11 16.92 -11.79
C CYS A 238 0.33 16.40 -11.82
N GLU A 239 1.19 17.07 -11.06
CA GLU A 239 2.58 16.66 -10.83
C GLU A 239 2.79 16.31 -9.35
N MET A 240 3.49 15.21 -9.07
CA MET A 240 3.76 14.75 -7.72
C MET A 240 5.21 14.24 -7.62
N ASP A 241 5.99 14.77 -6.71
CA ASP A 241 7.38 14.32 -6.55
C ASP A 241 7.90 14.60 -5.14
N SER A 242 7.95 13.60 -4.29
CA SER A 242 8.62 13.67 -2.99
C SER A 242 8.96 12.28 -2.46
N PRO A 243 10.15 12.11 -1.83
CA PRO A 243 10.48 10.88 -1.11
C PRO A 243 9.62 10.67 0.16
N HIS A 244 8.93 11.70 0.62
CA HIS A 244 8.05 11.65 1.78
C HIS A 244 6.57 11.51 1.41
N LEU A 245 6.19 11.83 0.18
CA LEU A 245 4.83 11.60 -0.30
C LEU A 245 4.56 10.10 -0.36
N ASP A 246 3.72 9.60 0.53
CA ASP A 246 3.56 8.14 0.67
C ASP A 246 2.80 7.53 -0.51
N ARG A 247 1.70 8.13 -0.97
CA ARG A 247 0.78 7.57 -1.99
C ARG A 247 0.29 8.64 -2.95
N ILE A 248 0.03 8.24 -4.18
CA ILE A 248 -0.42 9.17 -5.23
C ILE A 248 -1.96 9.23 -5.26
N LEU A 249 -2.63 8.10 -5.55
CA LEU A 249 -4.07 7.92 -5.33
C LEU A 249 -4.25 7.00 -4.14
N ARG A 250 -4.96 7.48 -3.12
CA ARG A 250 -5.20 6.73 -1.89
C ARG A 250 -6.69 6.68 -1.54
N ILE A 251 -7.27 5.48 -1.46
CA ILE A 251 -8.60 5.26 -0.90
C ILE A 251 -8.43 4.49 0.41
N LYS A 252 -8.88 5.06 1.53
CA LYS A 252 -8.72 4.46 2.86
C LYS A 252 -10.04 4.52 3.62
N THR A 253 -10.54 3.38 4.08
CA THR A 253 -11.76 3.25 4.87
C THR A 253 -11.77 1.94 5.65
N ASN A 254 -12.82 1.66 6.40
CA ASN A 254 -13.01 0.43 7.16
C ASN A 254 -14.50 0.15 7.43
N ASN A 255 -14.79 -0.96 8.10
CA ASN A 255 -16.17 -1.36 8.41
C ASN A 255 -16.81 -0.66 9.63
N CYS A 256 -16.16 0.37 10.19
CA CYS A 256 -16.81 1.35 11.07
C CYS A 256 -17.49 2.46 10.27
N ARG A 257 -16.93 2.77 9.10
CA ARG A 257 -17.35 3.89 8.23
C ARG A 257 -18.56 3.51 7.39
N GLY A 258 -18.51 2.38 6.68
CA GLY A 258 -19.40 2.16 5.55
C GLY A 258 -19.09 3.10 4.40
N GLY A 259 -20.14 3.52 3.71
CA GLY A 259 -20.04 4.45 2.57
C GLY A 259 -19.79 3.78 1.22
N VAL A 260 -20.29 4.41 0.17
CA VAL A 260 -20.10 4.00 -1.23
C VAL A 260 -19.12 4.97 -1.88
N ILE A 261 -18.02 4.46 -2.39
CA ILE A 261 -17.01 5.22 -3.12
C ILE A 261 -17.05 4.74 -4.57
N LYS A 262 -17.38 5.61 -5.49
CA LYS A 262 -17.53 5.22 -6.90
C LYS A 262 -17.19 6.35 -7.88
N ASN A 263 -16.81 5.95 -9.09
CA ASN A 263 -16.45 6.84 -10.20
C ASN A 263 -15.31 7.80 -9.81
N ILE A 264 -14.15 7.20 -9.51
CA ILE A 264 -12.92 7.90 -9.14
C ILE A 264 -11.95 7.81 -10.32
N ASN A 265 -11.56 8.94 -10.84
CA ASN A 265 -10.75 9.03 -12.05
C ASN A 265 -9.45 9.79 -11.76
N MET A 266 -8.32 9.21 -12.16
CA MET A 266 -7.01 9.88 -12.16
C MET A 266 -6.39 9.72 -13.55
N ARG A 267 -6.01 10.82 -14.19
CA ARG A 267 -5.44 10.77 -15.53
C ARG A 267 -4.35 11.83 -15.77
N ASN A 268 -3.42 11.52 -16.67
CA ASN A 268 -2.35 12.44 -17.07
C ASN A 268 -1.54 12.95 -15.87
N VAL A 269 -1.13 12.08 -14.97
CA VAL A 269 -0.37 12.45 -13.76
C VAL A 269 1.08 12.00 -13.91
N THR A 270 1.99 12.95 -13.68
CA THR A 270 3.43 12.66 -13.68
C THR A 270 3.95 12.57 -12.26
N VAL A 271 4.57 11.43 -11.93
CA VAL A 271 5.14 11.18 -10.62
C VAL A 271 6.65 10.99 -10.73
N GLY A 272 7.42 11.82 -10.04
CA GLY A 272 8.85 11.61 -9.88
C GLY A 272 9.10 10.44 -8.94
N GLN A 273 8.62 10.53 -7.71
CA GLN A 273 8.71 9.46 -6.74
C GLN A 273 7.59 9.54 -5.70
N CYS A 274 7.29 8.38 -5.11
CA CYS A 274 6.52 8.27 -3.87
C CYS A 274 7.05 7.13 -3.01
N LYS A 275 6.77 7.19 -1.71
CA LYS A 275 7.37 6.26 -0.74
C LYS A 275 6.71 4.88 -0.74
N GLU A 276 5.39 4.80 -0.87
CA GLU A 276 4.68 3.51 -0.75
C GLU A 276 4.09 3.03 -2.07
N ALA A 277 3.04 3.66 -2.58
CA ALA A 277 2.32 3.14 -3.73
C ALA A 277 1.77 4.23 -4.65
N VAL A 278 1.77 3.96 -5.96
CA VAL A 278 1.11 4.86 -6.93
C VAL A 278 -0.41 4.77 -6.76
N VAL A 279 -0.97 3.57 -6.71
CA VAL A 279 -2.40 3.37 -6.44
C VAL A 279 -2.56 2.52 -5.19
N LYS A 280 -3.25 3.05 -4.18
CA LYS A 280 -3.56 2.32 -2.94
C LYS A 280 -5.04 2.37 -2.60
N ILE A 281 -5.67 1.20 -2.52
CA ILE A 281 -7.03 1.02 -1.98
C ILE A 281 -6.92 0.17 -0.73
N ASN A 282 -7.41 0.65 0.43
CA ASN A 282 -7.35 -0.07 1.69
C ASN A 282 -8.68 0.02 2.44
N LEU A 283 -9.41 -1.10 2.48
CA LEU A 283 -10.67 -1.24 3.20
C LEU A 283 -10.51 -1.83 4.61
N ASP A 284 -9.28 -2.01 5.07
CA ASP A 284 -8.95 -2.43 6.44
C ASP A 284 -8.05 -1.40 7.13
N TYR A 285 -8.39 -0.12 6.93
CA TYR A 285 -7.66 1.01 7.51
C TYR A 285 -8.00 1.14 9.01
N GLU A 286 -6.98 1.36 9.87
CA GLU A 286 -7.15 1.44 11.34
C GLU A 286 -7.98 0.27 11.92
N PRO A 287 -7.55 -1.00 11.75
CA PRO A 287 -8.36 -2.16 12.14
C PRO A 287 -8.63 -2.25 13.65
N LYS A 288 -7.89 -1.48 14.46
CA LYS A 288 -8.04 -1.41 15.93
C LYS A 288 -8.90 -0.23 16.40
N GLU A 289 -9.49 0.55 15.50
CA GLU A 289 -10.38 1.63 15.88
C GLU A 289 -11.55 1.11 16.73
N ILE A 290 -11.83 1.80 17.84
CA ILE A 290 -12.95 1.49 18.72
C ILE A 290 -14.21 2.14 18.14
N CYS A 291 -15.13 1.32 17.64
CA CYS A 291 -16.33 1.75 16.96
C CYS A 291 -17.36 0.62 16.86
N TYR A 292 -18.59 0.93 16.52
CA TYR A 292 -19.53 -0.07 16.04
C TYR A 292 -19.18 -0.50 14.61
N ARG A 293 -19.03 -1.81 14.40
CA ARG A 293 -18.64 -2.42 13.12
C ARG A 293 -19.84 -3.04 12.42
N GLY A 294 -19.62 -3.48 11.17
CA GLY A 294 -20.68 -4.12 10.35
C GLY A 294 -21.21 -3.19 9.24
N PHE A 295 -20.60 -2.02 9.10
CA PHE A 295 -20.89 -1.10 8.00
C PHE A 295 -19.87 -1.28 6.89
N GLU A 296 -20.11 -2.27 6.02
CA GLU A 296 -19.13 -2.59 4.97
C GLU A 296 -19.08 -1.48 3.90
N PRO A 297 -17.92 -0.86 3.67
CA PRO A 297 -17.75 0.11 2.60
C PRO A 297 -17.68 -0.59 1.25
N SER A 298 -17.94 0.13 0.17
CA SER A 298 -17.71 -0.35 -1.19
C SER A 298 -16.91 0.64 -2.02
N VAL A 299 -16.00 0.11 -2.86
CA VAL A 299 -15.21 0.88 -3.80
C VAL A 299 -15.39 0.29 -5.20
N SER A 300 -15.82 1.12 -6.15
CA SER A 300 -16.03 0.68 -7.52
C SER A 300 -15.75 1.79 -8.53
N GLN A 301 -15.55 1.41 -9.79
CA GLN A 301 -15.33 2.36 -10.88
C GLN A 301 -14.15 3.30 -10.58
N VAL A 302 -12.98 2.70 -10.33
CA VAL A 302 -11.73 3.45 -10.15
C VAL A 302 -10.91 3.33 -11.43
N TYR A 303 -10.67 4.45 -12.09
CA TYR A 303 -9.96 4.49 -13.36
C TYR A 303 -8.69 5.33 -13.23
N VAL A 304 -7.56 4.70 -13.51
CA VAL A 304 -6.23 5.34 -13.51
C VAL A 304 -5.65 5.23 -14.90
N GLU A 305 -5.45 6.35 -15.59
CA GLU A 305 -5.01 6.36 -16.99
C GLU A 305 -3.88 7.36 -17.24
N ASN A 306 -2.91 6.98 -18.07
CA ASN A 306 -1.78 7.82 -18.47
C ASN A 306 -1.00 8.37 -17.26
N VAL A 307 -0.69 7.52 -16.27
CA VAL A 307 0.10 7.88 -15.10
C VAL A 307 1.50 7.29 -15.24
N THR A 308 2.51 8.12 -14.98
CA THR A 308 3.91 7.70 -14.95
C THR A 308 4.50 7.87 -13.55
N CYS A 309 5.37 6.93 -13.11
CA CYS A 309 6.09 7.03 -11.84
C CYS A 309 7.51 6.50 -12.02
N LYS A 310 8.51 7.21 -11.48
CA LYS A 310 9.92 6.81 -11.60
C LYS A 310 10.41 5.98 -10.42
N LYS A 311 9.73 6.06 -9.24
CA LYS A 311 10.13 5.31 -8.04
C LYS A 311 8.98 5.16 -7.06
N SER A 312 8.74 3.92 -6.59
CA SER A 312 7.79 3.59 -5.53
C SER A 312 8.12 2.24 -4.89
N ASN A 313 7.46 1.87 -3.78
CA ASN A 313 7.56 0.51 -3.25
C ASN A 313 6.60 -0.45 -3.98
N TYR A 314 5.40 0.02 -4.32
CA TYR A 314 4.37 -0.75 -5.04
C TYR A 314 3.83 0.08 -6.20
N GLY A 315 3.55 -0.57 -7.32
CA GLY A 315 2.76 0.06 -8.39
C GLY A 315 1.29 0.16 -7.98
N VAL A 316 0.66 -0.99 -7.72
CA VAL A 316 -0.73 -1.10 -7.28
C VAL A 316 -0.81 -1.94 -5.99
N LEU A 317 -1.47 -1.40 -4.96
CA LEU A 317 -1.66 -2.05 -3.67
C LEU A 317 -3.15 -1.99 -3.28
N ILE A 318 -3.82 -3.14 -3.30
CA ILE A 318 -5.24 -3.27 -2.95
C ILE A 318 -5.38 -4.20 -1.74
N VAL A 319 -6.05 -3.71 -0.70
CA VAL A 319 -6.44 -4.46 0.49
C VAL A 319 -7.96 -4.43 0.58
N GLY A 320 -8.60 -5.46 0.02
CA GLY A 320 -10.03 -5.70 0.14
C GLY A 320 -10.39 -6.37 1.46
N ARG A 321 -11.67 -6.72 1.62
CA ARG A 321 -12.19 -7.48 2.77
C ARG A 321 -12.22 -8.97 2.44
N ASP A 322 -11.96 -9.83 3.44
CA ASP A 322 -11.97 -11.30 3.22
C ASP A 322 -13.38 -11.87 3.11
N GLN A 323 -14.36 -11.24 3.78
CA GLN A 323 -15.73 -11.74 3.85
C GLN A 323 -16.60 -11.24 2.70
N VAL A 324 -16.35 -10.02 2.19
CA VAL A 324 -17.19 -9.30 1.24
C VAL A 324 -16.39 -8.87 0.03
N GLU A 325 -16.93 -9.11 -1.17
CA GLU A 325 -16.37 -8.64 -2.44
C GLU A 325 -16.86 -7.21 -2.71
N ASN A 326 -16.16 -6.24 -2.15
CA ASN A 326 -16.56 -4.83 -2.14
C ASN A 326 -15.51 -3.87 -2.76
N VAL A 327 -14.50 -4.41 -3.43
CA VAL A 327 -13.61 -3.68 -4.33
C VAL A 327 -13.79 -4.24 -5.74
N THR A 328 -14.44 -3.48 -6.61
CA THR A 328 -14.85 -3.96 -7.93
C THR A 328 -14.63 -2.90 -9.00
N ASP A 329 -14.46 -3.34 -10.26
CA ASP A 329 -14.30 -2.45 -11.43
C ASP A 329 -13.17 -1.41 -11.24
N ILE A 330 -11.95 -1.93 -11.10
CA ILE A 330 -10.73 -1.13 -10.99
C ILE A 330 -9.95 -1.28 -12.29
N THR A 331 -9.65 -0.19 -12.97
CA THR A 331 -8.88 -0.21 -14.22
C THR A 331 -7.65 0.69 -14.11
N VAL A 332 -6.48 0.12 -14.41
CA VAL A 332 -5.22 0.87 -14.58
C VAL A 332 -4.77 0.71 -16.02
N LYS A 333 -4.78 1.82 -16.76
CA LYS A 333 -4.63 1.81 -18.22
C LYS A 333 -3.52 2.76 -18.68
N ASN A 334 -2.74 2.31 -19.69
CA ASN A 334 -1.68 3.13 -20.29
C ASN A 334 -0.72 3.75 -19.27
N CYS A 335 -0.34 3.00 -18.24
CA CYS A 335 0.50 3.49 -17.15
C CYS A 335 1.89 2.87 -17.21
N LYS A 336 2.89 3.66 -16.78
CA LYS A 336 4.28 3.20 -16.69
C LYS A 336 4.85 3.54 -15.32
N PHE A 337 5.19 2.51 -14.53
CA PHE A 337 5.82 2.65 -13.23
C PHE A 337 7.21 2.02 -13.26
N ASP A 338 8.24 2.84 -13.17
CA ASP A 338 9.62 2.40 -13.09
C ASP A 338 10.10 2.44 -11.63
N GLY A 339 11.20 1.77 -11.32
CA GLY A 339 11.80 1.78 -9.99
C GLY A 339 10.87 1.29 -8.87
N VAL A 340 9.98 0.35 -9.16
CA VAL A 340 9.14 -0.32 -8.16
C VAL A 340 9.98 -1.35 -7.41
N ILE A 341 10.14 -1.16 -6.09
CA ILE A 341 11.16 -1.86 -5.29
C ILE A 341 10.64 -3.17 -4.69
N LYS A 342 9.42 -3.15 -4.11
CA LYS A 342 8.91 -4.31 -3.36
C LYS A 342 8.10 -5.26 -4.23
N GLN A 343 7.00 -4.79 -4.78
CA GLN A 343 6.11 -5.63 -5.57
C GLN A 343 5.34 -4.80 -6.59
N PRO A 344 5.33 -5.23 -7.87
CA PRO A 344 4.59 -4.53 -8.93
C PRO A 344 3.11 -4.34 -8.61
N VAL A 345 2.42 -5.43 -8.29
CA VAL A 345 1.00 -5.47 -7.93
C VAL A 345 0.81 -6.37 -6.72
N LYS A 346 0.14 -5.86 -5.69
CA LYS A 346 -0.27 -6.65 -4.52
C LYS A 346 -1.77 -6.45 -4.29
N ILE A 347 -2.52 -7.54 -4.33
CA ILE A 347 -3.96 -7.57 -4.07
C ILE A 347 -4.22 -8.60 -2.98
N THR A 348 -4.92 -8.20 -1.92
CA THR A 348 -5.34 -9.06 -0.82
C THR A 348 -6.83 -8.86 -0.54
N GLY A 349 -7.48 -9.85 0.06
CA GLY A 349 -8.94 -9.84 0.25
C GLY A 349 -9.71 -10.10 -1.07
N LYS A 350 -11.02 -10.08 -1.00
CA LYS A 350 -11.88 -10.34 -2.15
C LYS A 350 -12.02 -9.10 -3.03
N THR A 351 -11.72 -9.27 -4.32
CA THR A 351 -11.86 -8.23 -5.34
C THR A 351 -12.43 -8.84 -6.62
N ARG A 352 -13.10 -8.04 -7.43
CA ARG A 352 -13.62 -8.44 -8.74
C ARG A 352 -13.34 -7.37 -9.79
N ASP A 353 -13.15 -7.80 -11.04
CA ASP A 353 -12.95 -6.91 -12.19
C ASP A 353 -11.82 -5.89 -11.99
N VAL A 354 -10.65 -6.36 -11.50
CA VAL A 354 -9.43 -5.56 -11.47
C VAL A 354 -8.66 -5.81 -12.76
N LYS A 355 -8.54 -4.78 -13.61
CA LYS A 355 -8.01 -4.86 -14.97
C LYS A 355 -6.77 -3.99 -15.15
N PHE A 356 -5.78 -4.54 -15.83
CA PHE A 356 -4.56 -3.86 -16.26
C PHE A 356 -4.54 -3.84 -17.80
N ASP A 357 -4.70 -2.65 -18.37
CA ASP A 357 -4.67 -2.45 -19.83
C ASP A 357 -3.43 -1.63 -20.17
N ASN A 358 -2.43 -2.27 -20.76
CA ASN A 358 -1.14 -1.65 -21.07
C ASN A 358 -0.48 -1.00 -19.83
N LEU A 359 -0.45 -1.72 -18.71
CA LEU A 359 0.31 -1.34 -17.51
C LEU A 359 1.72 -1.95 -17.60
N ILE A 360 2.74 -1.11 -17.66
CA ILE A 360 4.15 -1.52 -17.67
C ILE A 360 4.77 -1.18 -16.32
N ILE A 361 5.34 -2.17 -15.63
CA ILE A 361 6.05 -1.98 -14.36
C ILE A 361 7.46 -2.55 -14.48
N ASN A 362 8.47 -1.72 -14.19
CA ASN A 362 9.89 -2.09 -14.32
C ASN A 362 10.22 -2.70 -15.70
N GLY A 363 9.63 -2.15 -16.76
CA GLY A 363 9.82 -2.61 -18.14
C GLY A 363 9.02 -3.86 -18.54
N SER A 364 8.24 -4.45 -17.65
CA SER A 364 7.44 -5.65 -17.90
C SER A 364 5.94 -5.33 -17.95
N LEU A 365 5.23 -5.90 -18.93
CA LEU A 365 3.78 -5.80 -19.03
C LEU A 365 3.12 -6.59 -17.87
N VAL A 366 2.20 -5.97 -17.17
CA VAL A 366 1.39 -6.63 -16.14
C VAL A 366 0.21 -7.34 -16.82
N LEU A 367 0.17 -8.66 -16.69
CA LEU A 367 -0.90 -9.49 -17.26
C LEU A 367 -2.08 -9.62 -16.28
N ASN A 368 -3.29 -9.51 -16.79
CA ASN A 368 -4.49 -9.88 -16.05
C ASN A 368 -4.50 -11.41 -15.80
N LYS A 369 -5.27 -11.82 -14.79
CA LYS A 369 -5.36 -13.25 -14.47
C LYS A 369 -5.85 -14.09 -15.66
N GLU A 370 -6.81 -13.58 -16.41
CA GLU A 370 -7.36 -14.21 -17.61
C GLU A 370 -6.39 -14.25 -18.80
N ASP A 371 -5.44 -13.33 -18.88
CA ASP A 371 -4.45 -13.25 -19.98
C ASP A 371 -3.21 -14.10 -19.71
N ARG A 372 -3.08 -14.64 -18.50
CA ARG A 372 -1.94 -15.50 -18.15
C ARG A 372 -2.02 -16.82 -18.93
N PRO A 373 -0.90 -17.33 -19.45
CA PRO A 373 -0.88 -18.59 -20.19
C PRO A 373 -1.23 -19.79 -19.29
N TYR A 374 -1.03 -19.65 -17.97
CA TYR A 374 -1.39 -20.65 -16.96
C TYR A 374 -2.24 -20.03 -15.86
N GLN A 375 -3.22 -20.78 -15.32
CA GLN A 375 -3.99 -20.34 -14.16
C GLN A 375 -3.24 -20.61 -12.84
N ALA A 376 -2.50 -21.72 -12.79
CA ALA A 376 -1.70 -22.08 -11.62
C ALA A 376 -0.31 -21.44 -11.67
N TYR A 377 0.09 -20.80 -10.60
CA TYR A 377 1.41 -20.17 -10.48
C TYR A 377 2.56 -21.20 -10.54
N SER A 378 2.38 -22.41 -10.03
CA SER A 378 3.38 -23.47 -10.08
C SER A 378 3.72 -23.85 -11.52
N GLU A 379 2.71 -24.07 -12.38
CA GLU A 379 2.93 -24.32 -13.81
C GLU A 379 3.57 -23.11 -14.50
N TRP A 380 3.04 -21.92 -14.24
CA TRP A 380 3.57 -20.70 -14.85
C TRP A 380 5.03 -20.46 -14.48
N LEU A 381 5.39 -20.61 -13.19
CA LEU A 381 6.78 -20.45 -12.75
C LEU A 381 7.68 -21.49 -13.40
N THR A 382 7.28 -22.77 -13.39
CA THR A 382 8.06 -23.87 -13.98
C THR A 382 8.35 -23.60 -15.47
N HIS A 383 7.34 -23.27 -16.27
CA HIS A 383 7.52 -22.99 -17.69
C HIS A 383 8.27 -21.68 -17.95
N SER A 384 8.13 -20.67 -17.08
CA SER A 384 8.90 -19.44 -17.14
C SER A 384 10.39 -19.70 -16.94
N GLU A 385 10.76 -20.54 -15.95
CA GLU A 385 12.15 -20.94 -15.73
C GLU A 385 12.70 -21.75 -16.90
N MET A 386 11.97 -22.73 -17.40
CA MET A 386 12.37 -23.52 -18.58
C MET A 386 12.57 -22.67 -19.83
N SER A 387 11.76 -21.62 -20.02
CA SER A 387 11.93 -20.71 -21.18
C SER A 387 13.14 -19.79 -21.04
N ARG A 388 13.51 -19.46 -19.81
CA ARG A 388 14.66 -18.59 -19.49
C ARG A 388 15.97 -19.35 -19.48
N VAL A 389 15.96 -20.59 -19.01
CA VAL A 389 17.14 -21.44 -18.84
C VAL A 389 16.97 -22.71 -19.67
N ALA A 390 17.65 -22.82 -20.78
CA ALA A 390 17.48 -23.91 -21.74
C ALA A 390 17.78 -25.32 -21.18
N HIS A 391 18.62 -25.42 -20.15
CA HIS A 391 19.05 -26.69 -19.56
C HIS A 391 19.02 -26.67 -18.04
N PRO A 392 18.50 -27.69 -17.35
CA PRO A 392 18.35 -27.71 -15.89
C PRO A 392 19.67 -27.65 -15.13
N TYR A 393 20.77 -28.08 -15.72
CA TYR A 393 22.10 -28.00 -15.12
C TYR A 393 22.74 -26.59 -15.21
N LEU A 394 22.02 -25.61 -15.77
CA LEU A 394 22.37 -24.18 -15.82
C LEU A 394 21.40 -23.31 -14.99
N LEU A 395 20.51 -23.88 -14.23
CA LEU A 395 19.67 -23.13 -13.27
C LEU A 395 20.53 -22.32 -12.28
N ASP A 396 19.92 -21.48 -11.45
CA ASP A 396 20.63 -20.62 -10.50
C ASP A 396 21.71 -19.73 -11.18
N PHE A 397 21.36 -19.20 -12.39
CA PHE A 397 22.24 -18.32 -13.19
C PHE A 397 23.65 -18.90 -13.45
N SER A 398 23.78 -20.20 -13.48
CA SER A 398 25.07 -20.85 -13.70
C SER A 398 25.52 -20.78 -15.14
N SER A 399 26.77 -20.43 -15.39
CA SER A 399 27.38 -20.41 -16.73
C SER A 399 27.94 -21.79 -17.17
N LYS A 400 27.94 -22.77 -16.27
CA LYS A 400 28.45 -24.14 -16.51
C LYS A 400 27.65 -25.15 -15.70
N PRO A 401 27.63 -26.44 -16.09
CA PRO A 401 26.98 -27.49 -15.31
C PRO A 401 27.44 -27.48 -13.84
N LYS A 402 26.49 -27.47 -12.92
CA LYS A 402 26.76 -27.31 -11.50
C LYS A 402 25.90 -28.28 -10.67
N TRP A 403 26.55 -28.92 -9.71
CA TRP A 403 25.87 -29.67 -8.65
C TRP A 403 25.64 -28.73 -7.46
N SER A 404 24.38 -28.41 -7.14
CA SER A 404 24.05 -27.40 -6.15
C SER A 404 22.72 -27.71 -5.49
N TYR A 405 22.60 -27.44 -4.16
CA TYR A 405 21.34 -27.60 -3.43
C TYR A 405 20.22 -26.70 -4.00
N VAL A 406 20.55 -25.49 -4.49
CA VAL A 406 19.57 -24.57 -5.11
C VAL A 406 18.91 -25.24 -6.29
N MET A 407 19.69 -25.77 -7.22
CA MET A 407 19.18 -26.51 -8.38
C MET A 407 18.34 -27.73 -7.96
N GLY A 408 18.80 -28.46 -6.93
CA GLY A 408 18.06 -29.60 -6.39
C GLY A 408 16.67 -29.22 -5.87
N ILE A 409 16.55 -28.07 -5.19
CA ILE A 409 15.27 -27.54 -4.67
C ILE A 409 14.37 -27.09 -5.82
N GLU A 410 14.90 -26.33 -6.78
CA GLU A 410 14.15 -25.84 -7.94
C GLU A 410 13.59 -27.00 -8.77
N MET A 411 14.43 -27.97 -9.11
CA MET A 411 14.02 -29.14 -9.89
C MET A 411 13.03 -30.04 -9.11
N GLU A 412 13.14 -30.11 -7.79
CA GLU A 412 12.16 -30.83 -6.98
C GLU A 412 10.78 -30.15 -7.04
N GLY A 413 10.72 -28.82 -6.98
CA GLY A 413 9.48 -28.06 -7.17
C GLY A 413 8.88 -28.22 -8.57
N MET A 414 9.73 -28.26 -9.61
CA MET A 414 9.29 -28.56 -10.98
C MET A 414 8.76 -30.00 -11.11
N LEU A 415 9.42 -30.97 -10.47
CA LEU A 415 8.96 -32.36 -10.45
C LEU A 415 7.62 -32.51 -9.72
N ASP A 416 7.42 -31.80 -8.61
CA ASP A 416 6.13 -31.75 -7.92
C ASP A 416 5.03 -31.17 -8.82
N THR A 417 5.35 -30.13 -9.59
CA THR A 417 4.43 -29.55 -10.58
C THR A 417 4.07 -30.59 -11.65
N TYR A 418 5.06 -31.27 -12.25
CA TYR A 418 4.82 -32.32 -13.22
C TYR A 418 3.92 -33.43 -12.67
N LEU A 419 4.25 -33.98 -11.50
CA LEU A 419 3.52 -35.10 -10.88
C LEU A 419 2.09 -34.70 -10.53
N TYR A 420 1.86 -33.49 -10.03
CA TYR A 420 0.53 -33.02 -9.74
C TYR A 420 -0.34 -32.92 -11.00
N TYR A 421 0.18 -32.32 -12.07
CA TYR A 421 -0.59 -32.12 -13.30
C TYR A 421 -0.58 -33.32 -14.25
N LYS A 422 0.24 -34.34 -14.01
CA LYS A 422 0.14 -35.63 -14.67
C LYS A 422 -1.20 -36.32 -14.37
N ASP A 423 -1.64 -36.24 -13.11
CA ASP A 423 -2.89 -36.86 -12.65
C ASP A 423 -4.07 -35.88 -12.63
N ASN A 424 -3.81 -34.60 -12.80
CA ASN A 424 -4.79 -33.50 -12.79
C ASN A 424 -4.72 -32.73 -14.12
N LYS A 425 -5.83 -32.12 -14.48
CA LYS A 425 -5.87 -31.32 -15.70
C LYS A 425 -4.96 -30.10 -15.59
N SER A 426 -4.01 -29.95 -16.53
CA SER A 426 -3.19 -28.75 -16.66
C SER A 426 -4.05 -27.48 -16.80
N THR A 427 -3.59 -26.39 -16.21
CA THR A 427 -4.23 -25.08 -16.30
C THR A 427 -3.76 -24.28 -17.52
N PHE A 428 -2.92 -24.85 -18.38
CA PHE A 428 -2.45 -24.22 -19.62
C PHE A 428 -3.61 -23.97 -20.59
N LYS A 429 -3.69 -22.74 -21.10
CA LYS A 429 -4.74 -22.33 -22.04
C LYS A 429 -4.48 -22.69 -23.52
N GLY A 430 -3.30 -23.23 -23.83
CA GLY A 430 -2.92 -23.68 -25.17
C GLY A 430 -3.53 -25.02 -25.54
N LYS A 431 -3.37 -25.40 -26.84
CA LYS A 431 -3.97 -26.63 -27.38
C LYS A 431 -3.28 -27.93 -26.90
N ASP A 432 -2.01 -27.84 -26.48
CA ASP A 432 -1.15 -28.99 -26.19
C ASP A 432 -0.76 -29.07 -24.72
N ALA A 433 -1.74 -29.06 -23.81
CA ALA A 433 -1.52 -29.06 -22.37
C ALA A 433 -0.76 -30.31 -21.88
N GLU A 434 -1.01 -31.49 -22.49
CA GLU A 434 -0.33 -32.73 -22.18
C GLU A 434 1.14 -32.71 -22.62
N ALA A 435 1.41 -32.30 -23.86
CA ALA A 435 2.77 -32.15 -24.38
C ALA A 435 3.57 -31.10 -23.59
N ASN A 436 2.89 -30.05 -23.11
CA ASN A 436 3.49 -29.01 -22.31
C ASN A 436 3.89 -29.51 -20.91
N ASN A 437 3.11 -30.39 -20.30
CA ASN A 437 3.45 -31.02 -19.02
C ASN A 437 4.60 -32.05 -19.20
N GLU A 438 4.58 -32.85 -20.26
CA GLU A 438 5.67 -33.77 -20.59
C GLU A 438 7.01 -33.04 -20.87
N ALA A 439 6.97 -31.80 -21.35
CA ALA A 439 8.16 -30.99 -21.54
C ALA A 439 8.91 -30.75 -20.21
N ILE A 440 8.19 -30.62 -19.08
CA ILE A 440 8.80 -30.48 -17.75
C ILE A 440 9.61 -31.74 -17.42
N LEU A 441 9.04 -32.92 -17.63
CA LEU A 441 9.72 -34.18 -17.36
C LEU A 441 10.97 -34.35 -18.23
N ASN A 442 10.86 -34.04 -19.51
CA ASN A 442 11.98 -34.13 -20.45
C ASN A 442 13.12 -33.17 -20.06
N TYR A 443 12.79 -31.96 -19.68
CA TYR A 443 13.74 -31.00 -19.12
C TYR A 443 14.45 -31.54 -17.88
N LEU A 444 13.72 -32.09 -16.93
CA LEU A 444 14.28 -32.61 -15.69
C LEU A 444 15.17 -33.85 -15.88
N LYS A 445 14.90 -34.70 -16.89
CA LYS A 445 15.74 -35.87 -17.23
C LYS A 445 17.16 -35.49 -17.66
N GLU A 446 17.34 -34.31 -18.22
CA GLU A 446 18.67 -33.87 -18.67
C GLU A 446 19.66 -33.68 -17.51
N TYR A 447 19.19 -33.34 -16.30
CA TYR A 447 20.08 -33.07 -15.18
C TYR A 447 20.83 -34.32 -14.71
N PRO A 448 20.19 -35.43 -14.33
CA PRO A 448 20.92 -36.64 -13.96
C PRO A 448 21.77 -37.18 -15.12
N ALA A 449 21.26 -37.11 -16.35
CA ALA A 449 22.00 -37.55 -17.52
C ALA A 449 23.29 -36.77 -17.80
N LYS A 450 23.31 -35.47 -17.43
CA LYS A 450 24.49 -34.59 -17.59
C LYS A 450 25.45 -34.66 -16.40
N MET A 451 24.90 -34.82 -15.19
CA MET A 451 25.68 -34.66 -13.96
C MET A 451 26.23 -35.96 -13.40
N ILE A 452 25.70 -37.12 -13.81
CA ILE A 452 26.06 -38.43 -13.28
C ILE A 452 26.48 -39.35 -14.42
N ASP A 453 27.67 -39.92 -14.35
CA ASP A 453 28.13 -40.90 -15.35
C ASP A 453 27.67 -42.34 -14.99
N GLU A 454 27.95 -43.29 -15.89
CA GLU A 454 27.59 -44.71 -15.69
C GLU A 454 28.30 -45.37 -14.50
N GLN A 455 29.45 -44.81 -14.07
CA GLN A 455 30.20 -45.26 -12.92
C GLN A 455 29.65 -44.68 -11.60
N GLY A 456 28.71 -43.74 -11.68
CA GLY A 456 28.10 -43.05 -10.54
C GLY A 456 28.91 -41.86 -10.04
N ASN A 457 29.90 -41.37 -10.81
CA ASN A 457 30.61 -40.15 -10.47
C ASN A 457 29.70 -38.93 -10.74
N ILE A 458 29.72 -38.00 -9.79
CA ILE A 458 28.88 -36.79 -9.86
C ILE A 458 29.77 -35.58 -10.21
N THR A 459 29.45 -34.89 -11.28
CA THR A 459 30.21 -33.70 -11.71
C THR A 459 30.12 -32.61 -10.67
N GLY A 460 31.30 -32.15 -10.18
CA GLY A 460 31.41 -31.08 -9.19
C GLY A 460 31.16 -31.48 -7.72
N TYR A 461 30.88 -32.76 -7.46
CA TYR A 461 30.76 -33.32 -6.12
C TYR A 461 32.10 -33.86 -5.62
N LYS A 462 32.40 -33.66 -4.35
CA LYS A 462 33.55 -34.24 -3.67
C LYS A 462 33.12 -34.84 -2.35
N TYR A 463 33.30 -36.14 -2.23
CA TYR A 463 32.90 -36.90 -1.05
C TYR A 463 33.58 -36.42 0.25
N GLU A 464 34.86 -36.07 0.17
CA GLU A 464 35.70 -35.68 1.30
C GLU A 464 35.34 -34.33 1.90
N ASP A 465 34.59 -33.50 1.18
CA ASP A 465 34.09 -32.22 1.67
C ASP A 465 33.06 -32.40 2.80
N PHE A 466 32.41 -33.59 2.88
CA PHE A 466 31.33 -33.88 3.81
C PHE A 466 30.38 -32.69 3.92
N ASN A 467 29.96 -32.17 2.76
CA ASN A 467 29.12 -30.98 2.67
C ASN A 467 27.64 -31.41 2.53
N LEU A 468 26.79 -31.07 3.53
CA LEU A 468 25.37 -31.39 3.52
C LEU A 468 24.62 -30.70 2.37
N ASP A 469 25.07 -29.52 1.92
CA ASP A 469 24.47 -28.84 0.75
C ASP A 469 24.49 -29.73 -0.49
N ASN A 470 25.59 -30.49 -0.67
CA ASN A 470 25.71 -31.38 -1.83
C ASN A 470 24.79 -32.60 -1.76
N VAL A 471 24.30 -32.94 -0.56
CA VAL A 471 23.37 -34.05 -0.35
C VAL A 471 21.92 -33.67 -0.68
N ARG A 472 21.58 -32.38 -0.57
CA ARG A 472 20.18 -31.93 -0.80
C ARG A 472 19.65 -32.30 -2.17
N THR A 473 20.49 -32.24 -3.21
CA THR A 473 20.16 -32.62 -4.57
C THR A 473 19.87 -34.12 -4.71
N ALA A 474 20.41 -34.94 -3.81
CA ALA A 474 20.15 -36.38 -3.81
C ALA A 474 18.68 -36.74 -3.67
N LYS A 475 17.87 -35.94 -2.97
CA LYS A 475 16.43 -36.17 -2.88
C LYS A 475 15.75 -36.08 -4.25
N PHE A 476 16.10 -35.08 -5.06
CA PHE A 476 15.62 -34.97 -6.43
C PHE A 476 16.08 -36.16 -7.28
N ILE A 477 17.35 -36.54 -7.19
CA ILE A 477 17.91 -37.69 -7.94
C ILE A 477 17.23 -38.99 -7.53
N LEU A 478 16.95 -39.22 -6.25
CA LEU A 478 16.22 -40.38 -5.78
C LEU A 478 14.80 -40.47 -6.37
N ARG A 479 14.08 -39.36 -6.38
CA ARG A 479 12.74 -39.29 -6.98
C ARG A 479 12.79 -39.54 -8.50
N MET A 480 13.79 -39.00 -9.21
CA MET A 480 14.00 -39.29 -10.63
C MET A 480 14.40 -40.73 -10.88
N HIS A 481 15.27 -41.30 -10.04
CA HIS A 481 15.65 -42.74 -10.11
C HIS A 481 14.46 -43.67 -9.93
N ASN A 482 13.56 -43.35 -8.98
CA ASN A 482 12.34 -44.13 -8.76
C ASN A 482 11.40 -44.12 -9.99
N LEU A 483 11.42 -43.04 -10.77
CA LEU A 483 10.65 -42.96 -12.04
C LEU A 483 11.40 -43.59 -13.22
N PHE A 484 12.74 -43.39 -13.27
CA PHE A 484 13.62 -43.76 -14.38
C PHE A 484 14.93 -44.36 -13.83
N PRO A 485 14.94 -45.64 -13.39
CA PRO A 485 16.14 -46.24 -12.84
C PRO A 485 17.29 -46.32 -13.83
N SER A 486 18.51 -46.02 -13.37
CA SER A 486 19.74 -46.30 -14.10
C SER A 486 20.86 -46.75 -13.16
N GLU A 487 21.84 -47.50 -13.69
CA GLU A 487 22.96 -47.97 -12.90
C GLU A 487 23.83 -46.85 -12.36
N GLY A 488 24.03 -45.79 -13.14
CA GLY A 488 24.78 -44.60 -12.72
C GLY A 488 24.12 -43.86 -11.55
N THR A 489 22.79 -43.61 -11.64
CA THR A 489 22.05 -42.95 -10.55
C THR A 489 22.00 -43.81 -9.28
N ASP A 490 21.88 -45.16 -9.39
CA ASP A 490 21.95 -46.05 -8.25
C ASP A 490 23.30 -45.96 -7.50
N LYS A 491 24.41 -46.01 -8.24
CA LYS A 491 25.76 -45.88 -7.66
C LYS A 491 25.97 -44.50 -7.02
N ALA A 492 25.53 -43.42 -7.67
CA ALA A 492 25.61 -42.07 -7.15
C ALA A 492 24.83 -41.90 -5.85
N LEU A 493 23.59 -42.41 -5.79
CA LEU A 493 22.76 -42.38 -4.60
C LEU A 493 23.40 -43.14 -3.43
N LYS A 494 24.00 -44.34 -3.69
CA LYS A 494 24.76 -45.09 -2.69
C LYS A 494 25.94 -44.31 -2.14
N THR A 495 26.64 -43.55 -3.00
CA THR A 495 27.75 -42.68 -2.58
C THR A 495 27.28 -41.54 -1.69
N LEU A 496 26.20 -40.85 -2.05
CA LEU A 496 25.60 -39.76 -1.27
C LEU A 496 25.06 -40.29 0.09
N PHE A 497 24.43 -41.44 0.09
CA PHE A 497 23.96 -42.08 1.32
C PHE A 497 25.13 -42.49 2.25
N LYS A 498 26.23 -43.03 1.67
CA LYS A 498 27.44 -43.34 2.40
C LYS A 498 28.07 -42.09 3.03
N GLN A 499 28.02 -40.92 2.31
CA GLN A 499 28.43 -39.65 2.91
C GLN A 499 27.65 -39.36 4.18
N LEU A 500 26.31 -39.41 4.15
CA LEU A 500 25.48 -39.15 5.34
C LEU A 500 25.78 -40.11 6.50
N GLN A 501 26.02 -41.40 6.21
CA GLN A 501 26.40 -42.38 7.24
C GLN A 501 27.75 -42.00 7.89
N LYS A 502 28.68 -41.44 7.15
CA LYS A 502 30.02 -41.07 7.58
C LYS A 502 30.18 -39.58 7.91
N GLN A 503 29.11 -38.79 7.72
CA GLN A 503 29.11 -37.37 8.03
C GLN A 503 29.64 -37.11 9.45
N PRO A 504 30.61 -36.27 9.66
CA PRO A 504 31.11 -35.91 10.99
C PRO A 504 29.99 -35.41 11.89
N ARG A 505 30.07 -35.74 13.19
CA ARG A 505 29.04 -35.39 14.17
C ARG A 505 29.62 -34.72 15.39
N THR A 506 28.83 -33.91 16.07
CA THR A 506 29.12 -33.36 17.39
C THR A 506 29.10 -34.51 18.43
N LYS A 507 29.50 -34.21 19.67
CA LYS A 507 29.41 -35.16 20.78
C LYS A 507 27.98 -35.63 21.06
N GLU A 508 27.01 -34.79 20.77
CA GLU A 508 25.59 -35.04 20.90
C GLU A 508 24.99 -35.82 19.72
N GLY A 509 25.81 -36.16 18.71
CA GLY A 509 25.41 -36.93 17.55
C GLY A 509 24.80 -36.14 16.38
N VAL A 510 24.83 -34.81 16.42
CA VAL A 510 24.28 -33.96 15.36
C VAL A 510 25.32 -33.78 14.24
N TYR A 511 24.87 -33.78 12.97
CA TYR A 511 25.76 -33.62 11.82
C TYR A 511 26.45 -32.25 11.80
N TRP A 512 27.74 -32.22 11.51
CA TRP A 512 28.40 -30.99 11.06
C TRP A 512 27.86 -30.60 9.69
N HIS A 513 27.72 -29.31 9.47
CA HIS A 513 27.23 -28.84 8.18
C HIS A 513 28.22 -29.15 7.04
N LYS A 514 29.53 -28.95 7.29
CA LYS A 514 30.64 -29.25 6.35
C LYS A 514 31.87 -29.66 7.15
N ALA A 515 32.74 -30.49 6.56
CA ALA A 515 33.99 -30.88 7.20
C ALA A 515 34.88 -29.68 7.58
N ILE A 516 34.91 -28.64 6.74
CA ILE A 516 35.67 -27.41 6.99
C ILE A 516 35.14 -26.59 8.18
N TYR A 517 33.91 -26.84 8.64
CA TYR A 517 33.29 -26.17 9.77
C TYR A 517 33.09 -27.14 10.93
N ALA A 518 34.22 -27.54 11.53
CA ALA A 518 34.25 -28.51 12.62
C ALA A 518 33.32 -28.13 13.77
N ASN A 519 32.48 -29.08 14.21
CA ASN A 519 31.47 -28.92 15.26
C ASN A 519 30.41 -27.85 15.02
N GLN A 520 30.29 -27.31 13.80
CA GLN A 520 29.21 -26.36 13.50
C GLN A 520 27.96 -27.09 12.99
N VAL A 521 26.87 -26.83 13.66
CA VAL A 521 25.53 -27.28 13.30
C VAL A 521 24.75 -26.06 12.77
N TRP A 522 24.35 -26.13 11.51
CA TRP A 522 23.54 -25.07 10.91
C TRP A 522 22.08 -25.54 10.86
N LEU A 523 21.16 -24.62 11.10
CA LEU A 523 19.74 -24.95 11.14
C LEU A 523 19.23 -25.54 9.82
N ASP A 524 19.70 -25.02 8.70
CA ASP A 524 19.38 -25.50 7.36
C ASP A 524 20.04 -26.87 7.05
N GLY A 525 21.09 -27.28 7.75
CA GLY A 525 21.73 -28.59 7.60
C GLY A 525 20.75 -29.76 7.83
N ILE A 526 19.75 -29.55 8.69
CA ILE A 526 18.64 -30.51 8.88
C ILE A 526 17.87 -30.67 7.56
N PHE A 527 17.51 -29.58 6.92
CA PHE A 527 16.80 -29.58 5.63
C PHE A 527 17.69 -30.11 4.48
N MET A 528 18.98 -29.91 4.53
CA MET A 528 19.92 -30.35 3.49
C MET A 528 20.13 -31.88 3.50
N GLY A 529 20.16 -32.51 4.66
CA GLY A 529 20.49 -33.94 4.78
C GLY A 529 19.31 -34.85 5.04
N LEU A 530 18.43 -34.53 6.00
CA LEU A 530 17.38 -35.43 6.46
C LEU A 530 16.31 -35.81 5.40
N PRO A 531 15.85 -34.90 4.51
CA PRO A 531 14.85 -35.29 3.50
C PRO A 531 15.31 -36.40 2.55
N PHE A 532 16.59 -36.51 2.29
CA PHE A 532 17.15 -37.62 1.52
C PHE A 532 17.31 -38.87 2.39
N TYR A 533 17.74 -38.73 3.66
CA TYR A 533 17.96 -39.83 4.57
C TYR A 533 16.65 -40.58 4.94
N CYS A 534 15.53 -39.85 5.02
CA CYS A 534 14.22 -40.39 5.40
C CYS A 534 13.42 -41.01 4.24
N ASN A 535 13.84 -40.84 2.99
CA ASN A 535 13.22 -41.41 1.81
C ASN A 535 14.02 -42.61 1.29
#